data_b8372f40a8c60e9d4e0748e773bd4adf
#
_entry.id   b8372f40a8c60e9d4e0748e773bd4adf
#
_cell.length_a   1.000
_cell.length_b   1.000
_cell.length_c   1.000
_cell.angle_alpha   90.00
_cell.angle_beta   90.00
_cell.angle_gamma   90.00
#
_symmetry.space_group_name_H-M   'P 1'
#
loop_
_entity.id
_entity.type
_entity.pdbx_description
1 polymer ?
#
loop_
_entity_poly.entity_id
_entity_poly.type
_entity_poly.pdbx_seq_one_letter_code
_entity_poly.pdbx_strand_id
1 'polypeptide(L)'
;MEEKEFKEKFGGKEDFFIKFNPEKQISMSEKEIAIFGDFPTLQAICLAYGENTAKEWLLPHIVDLAVYYSARHLTNGQFQELAAIIDKECKDLKVSEVMHFFYCLKAGRLNVSEQLSPMSVIVSLRNFLSERNGLLWDKYKEDLNKVYLLVEDHPKTKVYARVFRTQESAEKALQERDERTGERLYPNCHIIERTIE
;
A
#
# COMPACT_ATOMS: atom_id res chain seq x y z
N MET A 1 -2.82 6.17 -12.20
CA MET A 1 -4.14 6.85 -11.94
C MET A 1 -4.01 8.27 -12.42
N GLU A 2 -4.83 8.71 -13.34
CA GLU A 2 -4.85 10.10 -13.80
C GLU A 2 -5.41 11.04 -12.72
N GLU A 3 -5.04 12.32 -12.76
CA GLU A 3 -5.47 13.32 -11.76
C GLU A 3 -7.00 13.39 -11.60
N LYS A 4 -7.74 13.29 -12.70
CA LYS A 4 -9.20 13.31 -12.69
C LYS A 4 -9.80 12.11 -11.95
N GLU A 5 -9.34 10.92 -12.27
CA GLU A 5 -9.73 9.67 -11.63
C GLU A 5 -9.41 9.67 -10.13
N PHE A 6 -8.24 10.23 -9.78
CA PHE A 6 -7.83 10.39 -8.39
C PHE A 6 -8.80 11.28 -7.60
N LYS A 7 -9.16 12.43 -8.18
CA LYS A 7 -10.10 13.38 -7.56
C LYS A 7 -11.54 12.83 -7.48
N GLU A 8 -11.95 12.02 -8.44
CA GLU A 8 -13.25 11.31 -8.39
C GLU A 8 -13.28 10.30 -7.22
N LYS A 9 -12.18 9.60 -6.95
CA LYS A 9 -12.08 8.59 -5.89
C LYS A 9 -11.89 9.18 -4.49
N PHE A 10 -11.10 10.25 -4.36
CA PHE A 10 -10.65 10.78 -3.07
C PHE A 10 -11.19 12.17 -2.73
N GLY A 11 -11.86 12.84 -3.66
CA GLY A 11 -12.36 14.22 -3.50
C GLY A 11 -11.30 15.30 -3.76
N GLY A 12 -11.57 16.51 -3.29
CA GLY A 12 -10.61 17.61 -3.29
C GLY A 12 -9.50 17.42 -2.26
N LYS A 13 -8.50 18.32 -2.27
CA LYS A 13 -7.38 18.28 -1.32
C LYS A 13 -7.85 18.33 0.15
N GLU A 14 -8.83 19.16 0.44
CA GLU A 14 -9.39 19.30 1.80
C GLU A 14 -10.13 18.03 2.22
N ASP A 15 -10.96 17.44 1.34
CA ASP A 15 -11.66 16.18 1.61
C ASP A 15 -10.67 15.06 1.89
N PHE A 16 -9.58 15.00 1.11
CA PHE A 16 -8.49 14.06 1.31
C PHE A 16 -7.85 14.21 2.69
N PHE A 17 -7.55 15.44 3.12
CA PHE A 17 -6.96 15.72 4.43
C PHE A 17 -7.90 15.35 5.58
N ILE A 18 -9.20 15.58 5.42
CA ILE A 18 -10.22 15.15 6.39
C ILE A 18 -10.30 13.62 6.45
N LYS A 19 -10.28 12.94 5.31
CA LYS A 19 -10.39 11.47 5.21
C LYS A 19 -9.20 10.76 5.85
N PHE A 20 -7.99 11.32 5.70
CA PHE A 20 -6.74 10.74 6.18
C PHE A 20 -6.06 11.63 7.23
N ASN A 21 -6.82 12.13 8.20
CA ASN A 21 -6.31 12.95 9.29
C ASN A 21 -5.68 12.12 10.44
N PRO A 22 -4.96 12.74 11.38
CA PRO A 22 -4.33 12.03 12.50
C PRO A 22 -5.29 11.22 13.38
N GLU A 23 -6.55 11.64 13.54
CA GLU A 23 -7.56 10.94 14.35
C GLU A 23 -7.94 9.58 13.75
N LYS A 24 -7.72 9.41 12.43
CA LYS A 24 -8.00 8.16 11.70
C LYS A 24 -6.84 7.17 11.71
N GLN A 25 -5.70 7.47 12.36
CA GLN A 25 -4.55 6.55 12.39
C GLN A 25 -4.91 5.18 12.97
N ILE A 26 -5.81 5.12 13.94
CA ILE A 26 -6.27 3.85 14.53
C ILE A 26 -6.95 2.92 13.50
N SER A 27 -7.59 3.47 12.47
CA SER A 27 -8.19 2.65 11.40
C SER A 27 -7.14 1.92 10.55
N MET A 28 -5.88 2.31 10.65
CA MET A 28 -4.72 1.69 9.99
C MET A 28 -3.89 0.86 10.99
N SER A 29 -4.49 0.35 12.07
CA SER A 29 -3.81 -0.47 13.09
C SER A 29 -3.38 -1.84 12.59
N GLU A 30 -4.02 -2.35 11.54
CA GLU A 30 -3.69 -3.62 10.92
C GLU A 30 -2.65 -3.44 9.80
N LYS A 31 -1.49 -4.07 10.00
CA LYS A 31 -0.31 -3.93 9.14
C LYS A 31 -0.60 -4.35 7.69
N GLU A 32 -1.32 -5.46 7.51
CA GLU A 32 -1.66 -5.99 6.18
C GLU A 32 -2.57 -5.05 5.41
N ILE A 33 -3.60 -4.48 6.06
CA ILE A 33 -4.47 -3.48 5.44
C ILE A 33 -3.67 -2.24 5.02
N ALA A 34 -2.76 -1.78 5.90
CA ALA A 34 -1.97 -0.59 5.63
C ALA A 34 -1.01 -0.78 4.45
N ILE A 35 -0.33 -1.95 4.36
CA ILE A 35 0.71 -2.22 3.35
C ILE A 35 0.08 -2.70 2.03
N PHE A 36 -0.87 -3.63 2.06
CA PHE A 36 -1.40 -4.26 0.85
C PHE A 36 -2.71 -3.63 0.36
N GLY A 37 -3.37 -2.79 1.16
CA GLY A 37 -4.60 -2.09 0.77
C GLY A 37 -4.39 -1.12 -0.41
N ASP A 38 -5.48 -0.81 -1.12
CA ASP A 38 -5.48 0.12 -2.27
C ASP A 38 -5.58 1.57 -1.79
N PHE A 39 -4.45 2.11 -1.34
CA PHE A 39 -4.29 3.49 -0.89
C PHE A 39 -3.28 4.24 -1.75
N PRO A 40 -3.42 5.56 -1.92
CA PRO A 40 -2.49 6.35 -2.71
C PRO A 40 -1.14 6.51 -2.00
N THR A 41 -0.08 6.64 -2.79
CA THR A 41 1.26 6.98 -2.28
C THR A 41 1.40 8.48 -2.03
N LEU A 42 2.43 8.88 -1.27
CA LEU A 42 2.79 10.29 -1.08
C LEU A 42 3.09 10.97 -2.43
N GLN A 43 3.72 10.27 -3.35
CA GLN A 43 3.94 10.78 -4.71
C GLN A 43 2.62 11.00 -5.46
N ALA A 44 1.66 10.08 -5.34
CA ALA A 44 0.37 10.21 -6.03
C ALA A 44 -0.44 11.42 -5.55
N ILE A 45 -0.43 11.73 -4.25
CA ILE A 45 -1.10 12.92 -3.73
C ILE A 45 -0.40 14.22 -4.17
N CYS A 46 0.92 14.21 -4.32
CA CYS A 46 1.64 15.36 -4.88
C CYS A 46 1.31 15.58 -6.35
N LEU A 47 1.19 14.52 -7.14
CA LEU A 47 0.77 14.61 -8.55
C LEU A 47 -0.66 15.12 -8.70
N ALA A 48 -1.57 14.73 -7.81
CA ALA A 48 -2.99 15.09 -7.89
C ALA A 48 -3.31 16.49 -7.35
N TYR A 49 -2.60 16.95 -6.32
CA TYR A 49 -2.96 18.17 -5.58
C TYR A 49 -1.83 19.22 -5.50
N GLY A 50 -0.63 18.92 -6.03
CA GLY A 50 0.53 19.82 -6.06
C GLY A 50 1.70 19.34 -5.21
N GLU A 51 2.91 19.77 -5.59
CA GLU A 51 4.20 19.25 -5.10
C GLU A 51 4.38 19.24 -3.57
N ASN A 52 3.80 20.21 -2.86
CA ASN A 52 3.95 20.33 -1.41
C ASN A 52 2.89 19.56 -0.62
N THR A 53 1.93 18.92 -1.29
CA THR A 53 0.75 18.32 -0.62
C THR A 53 1.13 17.24 0.37
N ALA A 54 2.10 16.38 0.05
CA ALA A 54 2.53 15.35 0.99
C ALA A 54 3.12 15.95 2.27
N LYS A 55 3.96 16.98 2.15
CA LYS A 55 4.52 17.68 3.31
C LYS A 55 3.46 18.38 4.15
N GLU A 56 2.50 19.05 3.50
CA GLU A 56 1.39 19.70 4.19
C GLU A 56 0.51 18.68 4.93
N TRP A 57 0.28 17.51 4.33
CA TRP A 57 -0.47 16.41 4.94
C TRP A 57 0.29 15.74 6.10
N LEU A 58 1.62 15.61 6.01
CA LEU A 58 2.46 15.02 7.07
C LEU A 58 2.52 15.88 8.33
N LEU A 59 2.49 17.21 8.20
CA LEU A 59 2.63 18.13 9.32
C LEU A 59 1.65 17.88 10.46
N PRO A 60 0.31 17.81 10.26
CA PRO A 60 -0.62 17.52 11.33
C PRO A 60 -0.37 16.16 12.01
N HIS A 61 0.11 15.14 11.29
CA HIS A 61 0.46 13.85 11.87
C HIS A 61 1.69 13.95 12.80
N ILE A 62 2.69 14.74 12.41
CA ILE A 62 3.90 14.98 13.22
C ILE A 62 3.55 15.80 14.46
N VAL A 63 2.74 16.84 14.32
CA VAL A 63 2.27 17.66 15.45
C VAL A 63 1.47 16.81 16.43
N ASP A 64 0.54 16.01 15.97
CA ASP A 64 -0.25 15.10 16.77
C ASP A 64 0.62 14.08 17.54
N LEU A 65 1.66 13.53 16.89
CA LEU A 65 2.65 12.69 17.56
C LEU A 65 3.39 13.46 18.67
N ALA A 66 3.83 14.70 18.40
CA ALA A 66 4.52 15.54 19.38
C ALA A 66 3.62 15.87 20.58
N VAL A 67 2.34 16.13 20.35
CA VAL A 67 1.34 16.35 21.42
C VAL A 67 1.18 15.08 22.25
N TYR A 68 1.03 13.91 21.61
CA TYR A 68 0.90 12.62 22.27
C TYR A 68 2.06 12.34 23.24
N TYR A 69 3.29 12.61 22.82
CA TYR A 69 4.50 12.41 23.63
C TYR A 69 4.83 13.62 24.54
N SER A 70 3.97 14.63 24.59
CA SER A 70 4.22 15.88 25.34
C SER A 70 5.56 16.56 24.99
N ALA A 71 5.98 16.44 23.73
CA ALA A 71 7.28 16.90 23.22
C ALA A 71 7.30 18.42 22.95
N ARG A 72 7.03 19.23 23.97
CA ARG A 72 6.93 20.72 23.90
C ARG A 72 8.24 21.42 23.50
N HIS A 73 9.36 20.72 23.56
CA HIS A 73 10.68 21.23 23.17
C HIS A 73 10.91 21.26 21.66
N LEU A 74 10.06 20.59 20.87
CA LEU A 74 10.17 20.60 19.41
C LEU A 74 9.64 21.90 18.83
N THR A 75 10.40 22.47 17.90
CA THR A 75 10.07 23.73 17.24
C THR A 75 9.31 23.50 15.92
N ASN A 76 8.59 24.53 15.46
CA ASN A 76 7.94 24.49 14.14
C ASN A 76 8.92 24.19 12.99
N GLY A 77 10.16 24.70 13.08
CA GLY A 77 11.21 24.41 12.11
C GLY A 77 11.54 22.91 12.05
N GLN A 78 11.66 22.26 13.21
CA GLN A 78 11.91 20.83 13.30
C GLN A 78 10.74 19.99 12.73
N PHE A 79 9.49 20.41 12.92
CA PHE A 79 8.33 19.76 12.30
C PHE A 79 8.36 19.86 10.78
N GLN A 80 8.67 21.05 10.24
CA GLN A 80 8.78 21.28 8.81
C GLN A 80 9.92 20.46 8.18
N GLU A 81 11.08 20.43 8.86
CA GLU A 81 12.24 19.66 8.40
C GLU A 81 11.95 18.16 8.42
N LEU A 82 11.33 17.63 9.48
CA LEU A 82 10.95 16.23 9.58
C LEU A 82 9.94 15.86 8.49
N ALA A 83 8.92 16.68 8.23
CA ALA A 83 7.97 16.47 7.16
C ALA A 83 8.66 16.45 5.78
N ALA A 84 9.61 17.36 5.55
CA ALA A 84 10.37 17.40 4.31
C ALA A 84 11.29 16.18 4.11
N ILE A 85 11.89 15.65 5.18
CA ILE A 85 12.70 14.42 5.14
C ILE A 85 11.81 13.23 4.79
N ILE A 86 10.67 13.06 5.47
CA ILE A 86 9.75 11.96 5.23
C ILE A 86 9.21 12.03 3.79
N ASP A 87 8.77 13.20 3.33
CA ASP A 87 8.29 13.39 1.95
C ASP A 87 9.36 13.01 0.92
N LYS A 88 10.61 13.44 1.14
CA LYS A 88 11.71 13.15 0.21
C LYS A 88 12.10 11.67 0.16
N GLU A 89 12.22 11.04 1.34
CA GLU A 89 12.75 9.68 1.47
C GLU A 89 11.67 8.59 1.28
N CYS A 90 10.39 8.94 1.38
CA CYS A 90 9.29 7.97 1.46
C CYS A 90 8.19 8.21 0.42
N LYS A 91 8.52 8.75 -0.76
CA LYS A 91 7.54 9.06 -1.82
C LYS A 91 6.67 7.90 -2.27
N ASP A 92 7.19 6.68 -2.18
CA ASP A 92 6.52 5.43 -2.53
C ASP A 92 5.64 4.85 -1.41
N LEU A 93 5.74 5.39 -0.18
CA LEU A 93 4.83 4.97 0.89
C LEU A 93 3.40 5.43 0.61
N LYS A 94 2.46 4.51 0.87
CA LYS A 94 1.04 4.83 0.88
C LYS A 94 0.70 5.67 2.10
N VAL A 95 -0.33 6.49 1.99
CA VAL A 95 -0.85 7.26 3.15
C VAL A 95 -1.26 6.34 4.30
N SER A 96 -1.81 5.16 3.99
CA SER A 96 -2.14 4.12 4.98
C SER A 96 -0.91 3.60 5.74
N GLU A 97 0.22 3.41 5.05
CA GLU A 97 1.48 2.96 5.65
C GLU A 97 2.06 4.03 6.58
N VAL A 98 1.99 5.30 6.17
CA VAL A 98 2.41 6.44 7.02
C VAL A 98 1.51 6.55 8.25
N MET A 99 0.19 6.44 8.11
CA MET A 99 -0.75 6.44 9.24
C MET A 99 -0.48 5.25 10.17
N HIS A 100 -0.21 4.06 9.63
CA HIS A 100 0.17 2.89 10.42
C HIS A 100 1.49 3.09 11.16
N PHE A 101 2.49 3.71 10.53
CA PHE A 101 3.75 4.07 11.19
C PHE A 101 3.51 4.97 12.42
N PHE A 102 2.74 6.05 12.27
CA PHE A 102 2.39 6.93 13.38
C PHE A 102 1.56 6.23 14.47
N TYR A 103 0.64 5.35 14.07
CA TYR A 103 -0.08 4.50 15.01
C TYR A 103 0.88 3.60 15.80
N CYS A 104 1.83 2.93 15.13
CA CYS A 104 2.81 2.05 15.78
C CYS A 104 3.71 2.79 16.77
N LEU A 105 4.10 4.04 16.46
CA LEU A 105 4.83 4.89 17.41
C LEU A 105 4.00 5.14 18.65
N LYS A 106 2.75 5.59 18.54
CA LYS A 106 1.85 5.87 19.67
C LYS A 106 1.50 4.60 20.47
N ALA A 107 1.36 3.46 19.79
CA ALA A 107 1.07 2.18 20.42
C ALA A 107 2.30 1.51 21.08
N GLY A 108 3.49 2.14 21.00
CA GLY A 108 4.73 1.60 21.56
C GLY A 108 5.24 0.34 20.82
N ARG A 109 4.77 0.09 19.60
CA ARG A 109 5.23 -1.04 18.76
C ARG A 109 6.57 -0.75 18.09
N LEU A 110 6.90 0.51 17.93
CA LEU A 110 8.18 1.01 17.45
C LEU A 110 8.87 1.75 18.58
N ASN A 111 10.16 1.48 18.77
CA ASN A 111 10.91 2.12 19.83
C ASN A 111 11.15 3.59 19.50
N VAL A 112 10.68 4.46 20.38
CA VAL A 112 11.08 5.86 20.46
C VAL A 112 11.95 5.99 21.70
N SER A 113 13.05 6.76 21.63
CA SER A 113 13.83 7.08 22.82
C SER A 113 12.93 7.71 23.89
N GLU A 114 13.36 7.69 25.15
CA GLU A 114 12.59 8.27 26.31
C GLU A 114 12.05 9.67 26.02
N GLN A 115 12.72 10.41 25.15
CA GLN A 115 12.29 11.72 24.68
C GLN A 115 12.14 11.71 23.16
N LEU A 116 10.92 12.06 22.68
CA LEU A 116 10.67 12.21 21.24
C LEU A 116 11.59 13.29 20.64
N SER A 117 12.33 12.92 19.60
CA SER A 117 13.18 13.82 18.83
C SER A 117 13.03 13.54 17.32
N PRO A 118 13.36 14.48 16.43
CA PRO A 118 13.36 14.20 14.99
C PRO A 118 14.20 12.97 14.63
N MET A 119 15.37 12.82 15.27
CA MET A 119 16.25 11.67 15.03
C MET A 119 15.60 10.34 15.45
N SER A 120 14.92 10.30 16.64
CA SER A 120 14.24 9.07 17.09
C SER A 120 13.11 8.67 16.14
N VAL A 121 12.37 9.63 15.57
CA VAL A 121 11.34 9.36 14.55
C VAL A 121 11.97 8.78 13.27
N ILE A 122 13.08 9.38 12.80
CA ILE A 122 13.77 8.89 11.58
C ILE A 122 14.35 7.50 11.78
N VAL A 123 14.93 7.20 12.95
CA VAL A 123 15.45 5.84 13.24
C VAL A 123 14.30 4.83 13.25
N SER A 124 13.17 5.17 13.90
CA SER A 124 11.99 4.31 13.92
C SER A 124 11.40 4.12 12.52
N LEU A 125 11.41 5.17 11.68
CA LEU A 125 10.97 5.09 10.29
C LEU A 125 11.83 4.12 9.47
N ARG A 126 13.16 4.15 9.64
CA ARG A 126 14.05 3.21 8.95
C ARG A 126 13.79 1.76 9.36
N ASN A 127 13.54 1.50 10.64
CA ASN A 127 13.16 0.17 11.12
C ASN A 127 11.84 -0.29 10.51
N PHE A 128 10.84 0.60 10.50
CA PHE A 128 9.55 0.34 9.84
C PHE A 128 9.70 0.01 8.35
N LEU A 129 10.51 0.77 7.61
CA LEU A 129 10.79 0.54 6.18
C LEU A 129 11.48 -0.81 5.96
N SER A 130 12.41 -1.19 6.83
CA SER A 130 13.08 -2.50 6.75
C SER A 130 12.10 -3.66 6.92
N GLU A 131 11.21 -3.59 7.93
CA GLU A 131 10.17 -4.59 8.14
C GLU A 131 9.17 -4.64 6.99
N ARG A 132 8.71 -3.47 6.51
CA ARG A 132 7.82 -3.34 5.36
C ARG A 132 8.41 -4.03 4.12
N ASN A 133 9.67 -3.74 3.81
CA ASN A 133 10.34 -4.31 2.64
C ASN A 133 10.49 -5.83 2.75
N GLY A 134 10.71 -6.36 3.96
CA GLY A 134 10.68 -7.80 4.22
C GLY A 134 9.32 -8.42 3.86
N LEU A 135 8.22 -7.83 4.33
CA LEU A 135 6.87 -8.31 4.02
C LEU A 135 6.52 -8.25 2.53
N LEU A 136 6.90 -7.15 1.86
CA LEU A 136 6.70 -7.03 0.41
C LEU A 136 7.48 -8.09 -0.36
N TRP A 137 8.71 -8.39 0.08
CA TRP A 137 9.56 -9.43 -0.51
C TRP A 137 8.98 -10.84 -0.31
N ASP A 138 8.48 -11.13 0.91
CA ASP A 138 7.87 -12.43 1.21
C ASP A 138 6.58 -12.62 0.39
N LYS A 139 5.76 -11.58 0.28
CA LYS A 139 4.57 -11.59 -0.58
C LYS A 139 4.93 -11.78 -2.06
N TYR A 140 5.97 -11.09 -2.53
CA TYR A 140 6.46 -11.25 -3.90
C TYR A 140 6.92 -12.69 -4.19
N LYS A 141 7.65 -13.32 -3.25
CA LYS A 141 8.04 -14.74 -3.37
C LYS A 141 6.84 -15.66 -3.41
N GLU A 142 5.86 -15.43 -2.53
CA GLU A 142 4.62 -16.19 -2.51
C GLU A 142 3.91 -16.12 -3.87
N ASP A 143 3.79 -14.92 -4.44
CA ASP A 143 3.14 -14.71 -5.72
C ASP A 143 3.94 -15.30 -6.89
N LEU A 144 5.28 -15.32 -6.82
CA LEU A 144 6.13 -16.00 -7.82
C LEU A 144 5.94 -17.52 -7.83
N ASN A 145 5.63 -18.11 -6.68
CA ASN A 145 5.42 -19.55 -6.57
C ASN A 145 4.01 -19.98 -6.97
N LYS A 146 3.12 -19.05 -7.29
CA LYS A 146 1.77 -19.35 -7.76
C LYS A 146 1.73 -19.55 -9.26
N VAL A 147 0.93 -20.51 -9.70
CA VAL A 147 0.54 -20.71 -11.10
C VAL A 147 -0.96 -20.88 -11.18
N TYR A 148 -1.51 -20.43 -12.28
CA TYR A 148 -2.94 -20.56 -12.61
C TYR A 148 -3.10 -21.52 -13.77
N LEU A 149 -3.89 -22.56 -13.57
CA LEU A 149 -4.10 -23.62 -14.54
C LEU A 149 -5.51 -23.49 -15.10
N LEU A 150 -5.63 -23.47 -16.43
CA LEU A 150 -6.91 -23.79 -17.06
C LEU A 150 -7.09 -25.30 -17.04
N VAL A 151 -8.17 -25.75 -16.44
CA VAL A 151 -8.46 -27.17 -16.24
C VAL A 151 -9.84 -27.49 -16.77
N GLU A 152 -9.93 -28.51 -17.57
CA GLU A 152 -11.20 -29.11 -18.01
C GLU A 152 -11.53 -30.30 -17.10
N ASP A 153 -12.73 -30.29 -16.50
CA ASP A 153 -13.21 -31.42 -15.69
C ASP A 153 -13.70 -32.55 -16.60
N HIS A 154 -12.91 -33.61 -16.65
CA HIS A 154 -13.30 -34.84 -17.33
C HIS A 154 -13.77 -35.89 -16.29
N PRO A 155 -14.77 -36.74 -16.58
CA PRO A 155 -15.33 -37.70 -15.62
C PRO A 155 -14.33 -38.62 -14.93
N LYS A 156 -13.18 -38.85 -15.53
CA LYS A 156 -12.15 -39.75 -14.99
C LYS A 156 -10.84 -39.07 -14.60
N THR A 157 -10.53 -37.90 -15.17
CA THR A 157 -9.26 -37.17 -14.94
C THR A 157 -9.44 -35.69 -15.17
N LYS A 158 -8.62 -34.87 -14.52
CA LYS A 158 -8.51 -33.45 -14.84
C LYS A 158 -7.50 -33.27 -15.98
N VAL A 159 -7.90 -32.57 -17.04
CA VAL A 159 -7.03 -32.26 -18.16
C VAL A 159 -6.59 -30.82 -18.05
N TYR A 160 -5.27 -30.58 -17.99
CA TYR A 160 -4.70 -29.25 -17.96
C TYR A 160 -4.51 -28.74 -19.39
N ALA A 161 -5.20 -27.67 -19.73
CA ALA A 161 -5.12 -27.08 -21.06
C ALA A 161 -3.96 -26.08 -21.19
N ARG A 162 -3.77 -25.19 -20.21
CA ARG A 162 -2.69 -24.17 -20.21
C ARG A 162 -2.30 -23.77 -18.79
N VAL A 163 -1.04 -23.28 -18.65
CA VAL A 163 -0.46 -22.80 -17.39
C VAL A 163 -0.12 -21.32 -17.53
N PHE A 164 -0.47 -20.52 -16.54
CA PHE A 164 -0.24 -19.07 -16.51
C PHE A 164 0.46 -18.65 -15.20
N ARG A 165 1.24 -17.57 -15.25
CA ARG A 165 1.90 -16.99 -14.10
C ARG A 165 1.01 -16.01 -13.31
N THR A 166 -0.02 -15.44 -13.95
CA THR A 166 -0.94 -14.52 -13.32
C THR A 166 -2.39 -14.95 -13.54
N GLN A 167 -3.24 -14.65 -12.56
CA GLN A 167 -4.68 -14.92 -12.66
C GLN A 167 -5.29 -14.14 -13.82
N GLU A 168 -4.92 -12.87 -14.01
CA GLU A 168 -5.40 -12.04 -15.12
C GLU A 168 -5.12 -12.65 -16.49
N SER A 169 -3.92 -13.21 -16.67
CA SER A 169 -3.57 -13.90 -17.92
C SER A 169 -4.41 -15.17 -18.15
N ALA A 170 -4.73 -15.90 -17.08
CA ALA A 170 -5.59 -17.08 -17.15
C ALA A 170 -7.05 -16.69 -17.46
N GLU A 171 -7.57 -15.63 -16.81
CA GLU A 171 -8.90 -15.09 -17.06
C GLU A 171 -9.07 -14.59 -18.49
N LYS A 172 -8.05 -13.88 -19.00
CA LYS A 172 -8.04 -13.44 -20.41
C LYS A 172 -8.09 -14.62 -21.37
N ALA A 173 -7.27 -15.65 -21.12
CA ALA A 173 -7.28 -16.86 -21.96
C ALA A 173 -8.62 -17.60 -21.91
N LEU A 174 -9.30 -17.64 -20.75
CA LEU A 174 -10.62 -18.24 -20.61
C LEU A 174 -11.69 -17.53 -21.48
N GLN A 175 -11.48 -16.24 -21.79
CA GLN A 175 -12.37 -15.45 -22.64
C GLN A 175 -11.97 -15.48 -24.12
N GLU A 176 -10.82 -16.06 -24.47
CA GLU A 176 -10.36 -16.18 -25.86
C GLU A 176 -11.40 -16.93 -26.71
N ARG A 177 -11.60 -16.44 -27.94
CA ARG A 177 -12.52 -17.02 -28.92
C ARG A 177 -11.76 -17.40 -30.18
N ASP A 178 -12.20 -18.46 -30.83
CA ASP A 178 -11.73 -18.82 -32.16
C ASP A 178 -12.12 -17.72 -33.14
N GLU A 179 -11.17 -17.17 -33.88
CA GLU A 179 -11.37 -16.07 -34.82
C GLU A 179 -12.33 -16.40 -35.96
N ARG A 180 -12.41 -17.67 -36.32
CA ARG A 180 -13.22 -18.15 -37.45
C ARG A 180 -14.65 -18.49 -37.03
N THR A 181 -14.84 -19.12 -35.86
CA THR A 181 -16.15 -19.60 -35.38
C THR A 181 -16.81 -18.67 -34.37
N GLY A 182 -16.03 -17.81 -33.71
CA GLY A 182 -16.48 -16.96 -32.63
C GLY A 182 -16.76 -17.70 -31.32
N GLU A 183 -16.56 -19.02 -31.29
CA GLU A 183 -16.77 -19.83 -30.08
C GLU A 183 -15.62 -19.68 -29.09
N ARG A 184 -15.88 -19.91 -27.81
CA ARG A 184 -14.82 -19.91 -26.78
C ARG A 184 -13.86 -21.06 -27.03
N LEU A 185 -12.55 -20.79 -26.96
CA LEU A 185 -11.51 -21.82 -27.09
C LEU A 185 -11.52 -22.83 -25.95
N TYR A 186 -11.97 -22.39 -24.75
CA TYR A 186 -11.99 -23.21 -23.54
C TYR A 186 -13.39 -23.16 -22.86
N PRO A 187 -14.46 -23.69 -23.52
CA PRO A 187 -15.84 -23.51 -23.06
C PRO A 187 -16.14 -24.22 -21.73
N ASN A 188 -15.44 -25.31 -21.43
CA ASN A 188 -15.66 -26.16 -20.24
C ASN A 188 -14.51 -26.06 -19.22
N CYS A 189 -13.61 -25.07 -19.37
CA CYS A 189 -12.48 -24.90 -18.48
C CYS A 189 -12.80 -23.91 -17.36
N HIS A 190 -12.17 -24.15 -16.21
CA HIS A 190 -12.11 -23.23 -15.08
C HIS A 190 -10.66 -23.03 -14.62
N ILE A 191 -10.42 -21.99 -13.81
CA ILE A 191 -9.09 -21.65 -13.32
C ILE A 191 -8.87 -22.28 -11.96
N ILE A 192 -7.74 -22.96 -11.79
CA ILE A 192 -7.26 -23.45 -10.49
C ILE A 192 -5.91 -22.78 -10.16
N GLU A 193 -5.79 -22.20 -8.98
CA GLU A 193 -4.51 -21.75 -8.42
C GLU A 193 -3.75 -22.94 -7.84
N ARG A 194 -2.43 -23.00 -8.11
CA ARG A 194 -1.50 -23.98 -7.54
C ARG A 194 -0.22 -23.29 -7.10
N THR A 195 0.31 -23.73 -5.96
CA THR A 195 1.66 -23.35 -5.51
C THR A 195 2.66 -24.35 -6.07
N ILE A 196 3.78 -23.85 -6.60
CA ILE A 196 4.92 -24.67 -7.03
C ILE A 196 5.84 -24.79 -5.81
N GLU A 197 6.10 -26.04 -5.39
CA GLU A 197 7.11 -26.36 -4.35
C GLU A 197 8.53 -26.31 -4.92
#